data_2909750140b7c003b21f6239ffd4e25f
#
_entry.id   2909750140b7c003b21f6239ffd4e25f
#
_cell.length_a   1.000
_cell.length_b   1.000
_cell.length_c   1.000
_cell.angle_alpha   90.00
_cell.angle_beta   90.00
_cell.angle_gamma   90.00
#
_symmetry.space_group_name_H-M   'P 1'
#
loop_
_entity.id
_entity.type
_entity.pdbx_description
1 polymer ?
#
loop_
_entity_poly.entity_id
_entity_poly.type
_entity_poly.pdbx_seq_one_letter_code
_entity_poly.pdbx_strand_id
1 'polypeptide(L)'
;RGGIEENGLPDVLYRNLGQFRFERNVVGGARFMTAKGAPMSGTLFEWGLSVMFRDINRDGQPDIYVCNDFDGFDRFWLNVGQGRFREAPSLALRKTSMFSMGVDFADIDRDGLDDFLVVDMLNTRHRTRKNQMIPRVQYRSVPGRYNDRPQRMRNTLFLNRGFGMFSEIAHYAGIAASDWSWCSVFMDVDLDGLEDVLVTNGVERNARHLDTIISLRKQRESKDMTKREILLARRVFSAQETANAAFRNLGGLRFAESAAEWGFDEKDVSHGMACGDLDGDGDLDVVVNNLRAPA
;
A
#
# COMPACT_ATOMS: atom_id res chain seq x y z
N ARG A 1 7.83 29.16 -13.39
CA ARG A 1 8.19 28.85 -12.00
C ARG A 1 8.58 27.39 -12.02
N GLY A 2 9.88 27.07 -12.14
CA GLY A 2 10.40 25.71 -12.10
C GLY A 2 10.36 25.21 -10.67
N GLY A 3 9.32 24.42 -10.33
CA GLY A 3 9.38 23.59 -9.14
C GLY A 3 10.41 22.48 -9.36
N ILE A 4 11.21 22.16 -8.36
CA ILE A 4 12.01 20.94 -8.36
C ILE A 4 11.00 19.82 -8.19
N GLU A 5 10.77 19.02 -9.23
CA GLU A 5 10.10 17.74 -9.09
C GLU A 5 11.09 16.78 -8.42
N GLU A 6 10.83 16.42 -7.18
CA GLU A 6 11.52 15.29 -6.54
C GLU A 6 10.89 14.02 -7.10
N ASN A 7 11.62 13.31 -7.94
CA ASN A 7 11.25 11.98 -8.41
C ASN A 7 11.81 10.93 -7.44
N GLY A 8 11.08 9.84 -7.25
CA GLY A 8 11.57 8.67 -6.54
C GLY A 8 12.80 8.05 -7.24
N LEU A 9 13.37 7.05 -6.63
CA LEU A 9 14.42 6.24 -7.24
C LEU A 9 13.78 5.18 -8.16
N PRO A 10 14.52 4.72 -9.20
CA PRO A 10 14.01 3.64 -10.03
C PRO A 10 13.93 2.33 -9.24
N ASP A 11 12.83 1.61 -9.39
CA ASP A 11 12.71 0.24 -8.90
C ASP A 11 13.70 -0.68 -9.60
N VAL A 12 14.19 -1.67 -8.87
CA VAL A 12 15.21 -2.60 -9.37
C VAL A 12 14.82 -4.04 -9.06
N LEU A 13 14.82 -4.86 -10.11
CA LEU A 13 14.66 -6.30 -9.99
C LEU A 13 16.04 -6.97 -9.98
N TYR A 14 16.37 -7.68 -8.94
CA TYR A 14 17.57 -8.50 -8.85
C TYR A 14 17.25 -9.95 -9.20
N ARG A 15 17.71 -10.40 -10.37
CA ARG A 15 17.58 -11.79 -10.80
C ARG A 15 18.71 -12.62 -10.22
N ASN A 16 18.38 -13.69 -9.52
CA ASN A 16 19.36 -14.63 -9.02
C ASN A 16 19.92 -15.48 -10.19
N LEU A 17 21.24 -15.51 -10.35
CA LEU A 17 21.97 -16.28 -11.35
C LEU A 17 22.58 -17.57 -10.75
N GLY A 18 22.34 -17.87 -9.48
CA GLY A 18 23.01 -18.91 -8.72
C GLY A 18 24.39 -18.49 -8.22
N GLN A 19 25.01 -19.31 -7.37
CA GLN A 19 26.34 -19.09 -6.81
C GLN A 19 26.51 -17.69 -6.17
N PHE A 20 25.48 -17.21 -5.44
CA PHE A 20 25.44 -15.90 -4.77
C PHE A 20 25.59 -14.69 -5.71
N ARG A 21 25.22 -14.81 -6.97
CA ARG A 21 25.28 -13.72 -7.95
C ARG A 21 23.91 -13.27 -8.38
N PHE A 22 23.76 -11.95 -8.53
CA PHE A 22 22.54 -11.32 -8.98
C PHE A 22 22.78 -10.42 -10.21
N GLU A 23 21.86 -10.49 -11.15
CA GLU A 23 21.80 -9.55 -12.27
C GLU A 23 20.84 -8.41 -11.91
N ARG A 24 21.34 -7.18 -11.97
CA ARG A 24 20.54 -5.98 -11.70
C ARG A 24 19.78 -5.56 -12.95
N ASN A 25 18.46 -5.49 -12.87
CA ASN A 25 17.57 -5.01 -13.93
C ASN A 25 16.74 -3.84 -13.42
N VAL A 26 16.83 -2.69 -14.08
CA VAL A 26 16.03 -1.51 -13.76
C VAL A 26 14.63 -1.66 -14.35
N VAL A 27 13.59 -1.36 -13.57
CA VAL A 27 12.20 -1.36 -14.05
C VAL A 27 12.03 -0.26 -15.10
N GLY A 28 11.39 -0.62 -16.22
CA GLY A 28 11.35 0.23 -17.43
C GLY A 28 12.47 -0.05 -18.42
N GLY A 29 13.41 -0.97 -18.12
CA GLY A 29 14.41 -1.47 -19.08
C GLY A 29 13.85 -2.54 -20.03
N ALA A 30 14.73 -3.17 -20.81
CA ALA A 30 14.37 -4.11 -21.88
C ALA A 30 13.56 -5.35 -21.47
N ARG A 31 13.55 -5.70 -20.17
CA ARG A 31 12.75 -6.81 -19.63
C ARG A 31 11.30 -6.43 -19.35
N PHE A 32 11.00 -5.12 -19.37
CA PHE A 32 9.67 -4.59 -19.05
C PHE A 32 8.98 -4.06 -20.31
N MET A 33 7.72 -4.38 -20.45
CA MET A 33 6.89 -4.04 -21.61
C MET A 33 5.66 -3.26 -21.16
N THR A 34 5.20 -2.38 -22.02
CA THR A 34 3.91 -1.71 -21.85
C THR A 34 2.76 -2.73 -21.89
N ALA A 35 1.57 -2.34 -21.46
CA ALA A 35 0.37 -3.18 -21.54
C ALA A 35 0.04 -3.68 -22.97
N LYS A 36 0.53 -2.97 -23.99
CA LYS A 36 0.40 -3.35 -25.42
C LYS A 36 1.51 -4.28 -25.90
N GLY A 37 2.46 -4.66 -25.03
CA GLY A 37 3.56 -5.56 -25.36
C GLY A 37 4.76 -4.90 -26.04
N ALA A 38 4.77 -3.58 -26.20
CA ALA A 38 5.95 -2.87 -26.70
C ALA A 38 6.99 -2.75 -25.58
N PRO A 39 8.31 -2.84 -25.87
CA PRO A 39 9.36 -2.55 -24.90
C PRO A 39 9.17 -1.17 -24.27
N MET A 40 9.47 -1.03 -23.00
CA MET A 40 9.47 0.29 -22.36
C MET A 40 10.65 1.12 -22.82
N SER A 41 10.42 2.41 -23.03
CA SER A 41 11.41 3.32 -23.63
C SER A 41 12.27 4.05 -22.61
N GLY A 42 12.18 3.72 -21.33
CA GLY A 42 12.94 4.43 -20.31
C GLY A 42 12.74 3.88 -18.90
N THR A 43 13.59 4.33 -18.01
CA THR A 43 13.51 4.03 -16.57
C THR A 43 12.30 4.73 -15.95
N LEU A 44 11.55 4.00 -15.14
CA LEU A 44 10.50 4.57 -14.31
C LEU A 44 11.11 5.06 -12.99
N PHE A 45 10.81 6.30 -12.64
CA PHE A 45 11.19 6.92 -11.37
C PHE A 45 9.92 7.11 -10.55
N GLU A 46 9.73 6.24 -9.58
CA GLU A 46 8.51 6.14 -8.77
C GLU A 46 8.84 6.04 -7.28
N TRP A 47 7.84 6.12 -6.44
CA TRP A 47 7.98 6.05 -4.99
C TRP A 47 7.55 4.67 -4.48
N GLY A 48 8.21 3.61 -4.98
CA GLY A 48 7.94 2.23 -4.55
C GLY A 48 8.23 2.05 -3.05
N LEU A 49 7.26 1.54 -2.30
CA LEU A 49 7.37 1.28 -0.85
C LEU A 49 7.29 -0.20 -0.51
N SER A 50 6.43 -0.94 -1.17
CA SER A 50 6.21 -2.36 -0.92
C SER A 50 6.10 -3.10 -2.24
N VAL A 51 6.51 -4.36 -2.23
CA VAL A 51 6.45 -5.23 -3.41
C VAL A 51 6.07 -6.63 -2.99
N MET A 52 5.21 -7.28 -3.78
CA MET A 52 4.87 -8.67 -3.59
C MET A 52 4.91 -9.43 -4.92
N PHE A 53 5.38 -10.68 -4.84
CA PHE A 53 5.34 -11.65 -5.93
C PHE A 53 4.20 -12.63 -5.68
N ARG A 54 3.31 -12.78 -6.66
CA ARG A 54 2.20 -13.73 -6.61
C ARG A 54 1.84 -14.18 -8.02
N ASP A 55 1.50 -15.44 -8.22
CA ASP A 55 0.93 -15.91 -9.49
C ASP A 55 -0.55 -15.54 -9.54
N ILE A 56 -0.82 -14.27 -9.92
CA ILE A 56 -2.15 -13.65 -9.82
C ILE A 56 -3.08 -14.15 -10.94
N ASN A 57 -2.51 -14.50 -12.09
CA ASN A 57 -3.26 -14.95 -13.26
C ASN A 57 -3.31 -16.47 -13.41
N ARG A 58 -2.63 -17.21 -12.50
CA ARG A 58 -2.55 -18.67 -12.46
C ARG A 58 -1.92 -19.33 -13.70
N ASP A 59 -0.91 -18.68 -14.25
CA ASP A 59 -0.12 -19.24 -15.35
C ASP A 59 1.12 -20.02 -14.89
N GLY A 60 1.32 -20.17 -13.58
CA GLY A 60 2.44 -20.86 -12.95
C GLY A 60 3.70 -19.99 -12.82
N GLN A 61 3.61 -18.69 -13.13
CA GLN A 61 4.72 -17.76 -13.03
C GLN A 61 4.38 -16.60 -12.10
N PRO A 62 5.27 -16.23 -11.16
CA PRO A 62 4.98 -15.14 -10.25
C PRO A 62 4.96 -13.79 -10.98
N ASP A 63 3.86 -13.07 -10.84
CA ASP A 63 3.67 -11.69 -11.22
C ASP A 63 4.23 -10.76 -10.15
N ILE A 64 4.31 -9.44 -10.41
CA ILE A 64 4.82 -8.45 -9.47
C ILE A 64 3.77 -7.36 -9.26
N TYR A 65 3.43 -7.09 -7.99
CA TYR A 65 2.70 -5.89 -7.61
C TYR A 65 3.61 -4.96 -6.81
N VAL A 66 3.67 -3.67 -7.19
CA VAL A 66 4.46 -2.64 -6.51
C VAL A 66 3.52 -1.55 -6.03
N CYS A 67 3.51 -1.31 -4.73
CA CYS A 67 2.84 -0.19 -4.10
C CYS A 67 3.65 1.09 -4.30
N ASN A 68 3.04 2.13 -4.83
CA ASN A 68 3.66 3.45 -5.01
C ASN A 68 3.02 4.50 -4.10
N ASP A 69 3.85 5.34 -3.48
CA ASP A 69 3.40 6.49 -2.73
C ASP A 69 3.19 7.71 -3.66
N PHE A 70 2.44 8.72 -3.21
CA PHE A 70 2.18 9.99 -3.90
C PHE A 70 1.53 9.87 -5.29
N ASP A 71 2.06 10.57 -6.28
CA ASP A 71 1.43 10.75 -7.61
C ASP A 71 1.76 9.61 -8.61
N GLY A 72 2.33 8.48 -8.13
CA GLY A 72 2.58 7.28 -8.92
C GLY A 72 1.46 6.26 -8.80
N PHE A 73 1.06 5.65 -9.92
CA PHE A 73 0.13 4.51 -9.85
C PHE A 73 0.87 3.28 -9.34
N ASP A 74 0.18 2.44 -8.57
CA ASP A 74 0.67 1.10 -8.29
C ASP A 74 0.96 0.35 -9.60
N ARG A 75 2.03 -0.42 -9.61
CA ARG A 75 2.42 -1.20 -10.79
C ARG A 75 2.04 -2.65 -10.63
N PHE A 76 1.40 -3.15 -11.66
CA PHE A 76 1.07 -4.55 -11.77
C PHE A 76 1.73 -5.11 -13.04
N TRP A 77 2.72 -5.97 -12.85
CA TRP A 77 3.54 -6.56 -13.90
C TRP A 77 3.23 -8.04 -14.05
N LEU A 78 2.64 -8.42 -15.16
CA LEU A 78 2.40 -9.82 -15.51
C LEU A 78 3.70 -10.45 -16.04
N ASN A 79 4.10 -11.57 -15.46
CA ASN A 79 5.22 -12.36 -15.94
C ASN A 79 4.82 -13.04 -17.26
N VAL A 80 5.59 -12.81 -18.30
CA VAL A 80 5.34 -13.41 -19.63
C VAL A 80 6.42 -14.43 -20.00
N GLY A 81 7.14 -14.93 -19.00
CA GLY A 81 8.19 -15.91 -19.14
C GLY A 81 9.55 -15.32 -19.52
N GLN A 82 10.58 -16.14 -19.36
CA GLN A 82 11.97 -15.77 -19.64
C GLN A 82 12.47 -14.55 -18.86
N GLY A 83 11.90 -14.27 -17.68
CA GLY A 83 12.23 -13.12 -16.86
C GLY A 83 11.82 -11.79 -17.50
N ARG A 84 10.77 -11.79 -18.30
CA ARG A 84 10.16 -10.59 -18.89
C ARG A 84 8.79 -10.33 -18.28
N PHE A 85 8.48 -9.05 -18.13
CA PHE A 85 7.25 -8.59 -17.49
C PHE A 85 6.51 -7.61 -18.38
N ARG A 86 5.20 -7.75 -18.44
CA ARG A 86 4.30 -6.85 -19.16
C ARG A 86 3.38 -6.15 -18.19
N GLU A 87 3.26 -4.83 -18.31
CA GLU A 87 2.28 -4.07 -17.51
C GLU A 87 0.86 -4.62 -17.73
N ALA A 88 0.12 -4.85 -16.66
CA ALA A 88 -1.27 -5.26 -16.74
C ALA A 88 -2.10 -4.17 -17.45
N PRO A 89 -3.15 -4.53 -18.21
CA PRO A 89 -4.03 -3.56 -18.83
C PRO A 89 -4.60 -2.57 -17.81
N SER A 90 -4.75 -1.29 -18.20
CA SER A 90 -5.27 -0.25 -17.30
C SER A 90 -6.67 -0.56 -16.76
N LEU A 91 -7.45 -1.38 -17.46
CA LEU A 91 -8.76 -1.83 -17.01
C LEU A 91 -8.72 -2.97 -16.00
N ALA A 92 -7.57 -3.63 -15.81
CA ALA A 92 -7.41 -4.66 -14.78
C ALA A 92 -7.66 -4.06 -13.38
N LEU A 93 -7.11 -2.87 -13.13
CA LEU A 93 -7.30 -2.10 -11.90
C LEU A 93 -7.86 -0.72 -12.25
N ARG A 94 -9.14 -0.51 -12.07
CA ARG A 94 -9.81 0.75 -12.44
C ARG A 94 -9.56 1.90 -11.48
N LYS A 95 -9.06 1.61 -10.29
CA LYS A 95 -8.70 2.56 -9.23
C LYS A 95 -7.50 2.02 -8.53
N THR A 96 -6.68 2.87 -7.95
CA THR A 96 -5.61 2.48 -7.04
C THR A 96 -5.66 3.34 -5.78
N SER A 97 -4.98 2.93 -4.75
CA SER A 97 -4.68 3.75 -3.60
C SER A 97 -3.84 4.96 -4.02
N MET A 98 -3.78 6.01 -3.22
CA MET A 98 -2.95 7.19 -3.48
C MET A 98 -1.63 7.11 -2.73
N PHE A 99 -1.62 6.52 -1.56
CA PHE A 99 -0.47 6.37 -0.69
C PHE A 99 -0.36 4.91 -0.31
N SER A 100 -0.01 4.09 -1.30
CA SER A 100 0.04 2.65 -1.15
C SER A 100 1.23 2.25 -0.29
N MET A 101 0.98 1.78 0.96
CA MET A 101 2.01 1.46 1.93
C MET A 101 2.39 -0.01 1.92
N GLY A 102 1.41 -0.89 1.93
CA GLY A 102 1.57 -2.33 1.96
C GLY A 102 0.53 -3.05 1.13
N VAL A 103 0.84 -4.27 0.72
CA VAL A 103 -0.03 -5.16 -0.04
C VAL A 103 0.09 -6.57 0.48
N ASP A 104 -1.02 -7.29 0.53
CA ASP A 104 -1.04 -8.72 0.76
C ASP A 104 -2.15 -9.39 -0.06
N PHE A 105 -1.99 -10.71 -0.30
CA PHE A 105 -2.83 -11.52 -1.17
C PHE A 105 -3.41 -12.72 -0.43
N ALA A 106 -4.70 -12.96 -0.61
CA ALA A 106 -5.38 -14.15 -0.12
C ALA A 106 -6.66 -14.43 -0.95
N ASP A 107 -7.17 -15.65 -0.89
CA ASP A 107 -8.46 -16.04 -1.45
C ASP A 107 -9.56 -15.80 -0.39
N ILE A 108 -10.06 -14.55 -0.31
CA ILE A 108 -10.94 -14.11 0.78
C ILE A 108 -12.37 -14.64 0.69
N ASP A 109 -12.80 -15.12 -0.47
CA ASP A 109 -14.15 -15.68 -0.69
C ASP A 109 -14.17 -17.16 -1.07
N ARG A 110 -12.98 -17.78 -1.12
CA ARG A 110 -12.74 -19.20 -1.42
C ARG A 110 -13.22 -19.63 -2.80
N ASP A 111 -13.13 -18.72 -3.78
CA ASP A 111 -13.40 -19.03 -5.17
C ASP A 111 -12.17 -19.63 -5.88
N GLY A 112 -11.06 -19.71 -5.17
CA GLY A 112 -9.80 -20.23 -5.63
C GLY A 112 -8.96 -19.21 -6.39
N LEU A 113 -9.31 -17.94 -6.44
CA LEU A 113 -8.52 -16.86 -7.03
C LEU A 113 -7.95 -15.97 -5.93
N ASP A 114 -6.68 -15.57 -6.07
CA ASP A 114 -6.10 -14.64 -5.12
C ASP A 114 -6.66 -13.23 -5.30
N ASP A 115 -7.25 -12.70 -4.23
CA ASP A 115 -7.62 -11.31 -4.03
C ASP A 115 -6.47 -10.56 -3.38
N PHE A 116 -6.53 -9.23 -3.28
CA PHE A 116 -5.50 -8.49 -2.56
C PHE A 116 -5.99 -7.19 -1.94
N LEU A 117 -5.38 -6.86 -0.82
CA LEU A 117 -5.58 -5.60 -0.09
C LEU A 117 -4.34 -4.72 -0.23
N VAL A 118 -4.57 -3.46 -0.58
CA VAL A 118 -3.56 -2.40 -0.48
C VAL A 118 -3.99 -1.43 0.60
N VAL A 119 -3.14 -1.21 1.60
CA VAL A 119 -3.41 -0.28 2.71
C VAL A 119 -2.88 1.12 2.42
N ASP A 120 -3.62 2.12 2.90
CA ASP A 120 -3.39 3.56 2.70
C ASP A 120 -3.55 4.28 4.05
N MET A 121 -3.48 5.58 4.06
CA MET A 121 -3.45 6.43 5.25
C MET A 121 -4.80 7.13 5.53
N LEU A 122 -5.95 6.50 5.22
CA LEU A 122 -7.24 7.08 5.52
C LEU A 122 -7.66 6.82 6.97
N ASN A 123 -7.78 7.90 7.74
CA ASN A 123 -8.19 7.80 9.13
C ASN A 123 -9.65 7.36 9.29
N THR A 124 -9.93 6.47 10.26
CA THR A 124 -11.27 5.98 10.58
C THR A 124 -12.13 7.06 11.21
N ARG A 125 -11.54 7.92 12.06
CA ARG A 125 -12.25 8.97 12.80
C ARG A 125 -12.47 10.20 11.92
N HIS A 126 -13.73 10.64 11.79
CA HIS A 126 -14.12 11.79 10.97
C HIS A 126 -13.30 13.06 11.25
N ARG A 127 -13.08 13.40 12.53
CA ARG A 127 -12.30 14.60 12.92
C ARG A 127 -10.87 14.54 12.40
N THR A 128 -10.17 13.43 12.61
CA THR A 128 -8.79 13.24 12.16
C THR A 128 -8.72 13.20 10.64
N ARG A 129 -9.67 12.52 10.00
CA ARG A 129 -9.81 12.51 8.54
C ARG A 129 -9.90 13.92 7.95
N LYS A 130 -10.69 14.79 8.55
CA LYS A 130 -10.81 16.20 8.11
C LYS A 130 -9.51 16.98 8.30
N ASN A 131 -8.77 16.75 9.37
CA ASN A 131 -7.50 17.41 9.63
C ASN A 131 -6.36 16.91 8.73
N GLN A 132 -6.48 15.72 8.16
CA GLN A 132 -5.49 15.12 7.28
C GLN A 132 -5.79 15.34 5.79
N MET A 133 -6.94 15.88 5.44
CA MET A 133 -7.27 16.18 4.04
C MET A 133 -6.41 17.33 3.53
N ILE A 134 -5.31 17.00 2.87
CA ILE A 134 -4.56 17.94 2.09
C ILE A 134 -5.41 18.27 0.85
N PRO A 135 -5.72 19.55 0.57
CA PRO A 135 -6.36 19.94 -0.67
C PRO A 135 -5.34 19.87 -1.82
N ARG A 136 -4.83 18.71 -2.13
CA ARG A 136 -4.15 18.45 -3.40
C ARG A 136 -5.21 18.11 -4.43
N VAL A 137 -4.93 18.48 -5.63
CA VAL A 137 -5.76 18.34 -6.82
C VAL A 137 -6.56 17.06 -6.76
N GLN A 138 -7.85 17.19 -6.44
CA GLN A 138 -8.73 16.03 -6.58
C GLN A 138 -8.65 15.60 -8.04
N TYR A 139 -8.14 14.42 -8.29
CA TYR A 139 -8.18 13.84 -9.61
C TYR A 139 -9.64 13.86 -10.10
N ARG A 140 -9.94 14.75 -11.04
CA ARG A 140 -11.26 14.79 -11.64
C ARG A 140 -11.31 13.70 -12.69
N SER A 141 -12.00 12.62 -12.36
CA SER A 141 -12.41 11.64 -13.36
C SER A 141 -13.12 12.38 -14.51
N VAL A 142 -12.57 12.30 -15.69
CA VAL A 142 -13.20 12.89 -16.89
C VAL A 142 -14.20 11.86 -17.43
N PRO A 143 -15.49 12.21 -17.52
CA PRO A 143 -16.48 11.31 -18.09
C PRO A 143 -16.05 10.79 -19.48
N GLY A 144 -16.14 9.49 -19.69
CA GLY A 144 -15.73 8.84 -20.93
C GLY A 144 -14.25 8.46 -21.05
N ARG A 145 -13.40 8.83 -20.12
CA ARG A 145 -12.04 8.31 -20.03
C ARG A 145 -12.00 7.04 -19.20
N TYR A 146 -12.17 5.90 -19.84
CA TYR A 146 -12.21 4.59 -19.16
C TYR A 146 -10.82 4.08 -18.74
N ASN A 147 -9.74 4.64 -19.29
CA ASN A 147 -8.36 4.25 -18.99
C ASN A 147 -7.73 5.07 -17.87
N ASP A 148 -8.43 6.08 -17.36
CA ASP A 148 -7.96 6.82 -16.21
C ASP A 148 -8.05 5.91 -14.96
N ARG A 149 -6.94 5.73 -14.27
CA ARG A 149 -6.89 5.06 -12.96
C ARG A 149 -6.91 6.13 -11.86
N PRO A 150 -8.08 6.57 -11.37
CA PRO A 150 -8.11 7.58 -10.32
C PRO A 150 -7.55 7.00 -9.03
N GLN A 151 -6.55 7.66 -8.48
CA GLN A 151 -6.03 7.35 -7.15
C GLN A 151 -7.00 7.88 -6.08
N ARG A 152 -7.17 7.09 -5.02
CA ARG A 152 -8.04 7.42 -3.88
C ARG A 152 -7.28 7.22 -2.59
N MET A 153 -7.28 8.22 -1.72
CA MET A 153 -6.66 8.14 -0.39
C MET A 153 -7.52 7.26 0.53
N ARG A 154 -7.39 5.96 0.38
CA ARG A 154 -8.05 4.93 1.19
C ARG A 154 -7.53 3.55 0.85
N ASN A 155 -7.74 2.59 1.72
CA ASN A 155 -7.51 1.20 1.39
C ASN A 155 -8.30 0.79 0.15
N THR A 156 -7.70 -0.09 -0.65
CA THR A 156 -8.35 -0.73 -1.80
C THR A 156 -8.28 -2.24 -1.64
N LEU A 157 -9.43 -2.89 -1.68
CA LEU A 157 -9.56 -4.35 -1.70
C LEU A 157 -10.00 -4.77 -3.09
N PHE A 158 -9.18 -5.54 -3.75
CA PHE A 158 -9.37 -5.98 -5.12
C PHE A 158 -9.81 -7.43 -5.15
N LEU A 159 -11.09 -7.64 -5.43
CA LEU A 159 -11.67 -8.96 -5.66
C LEU A 159 -11.32 -9.42 -7.08
N ASN A 160 -10.66 -10.56 -7.21
CA ASN A 160 -10.29 -11.16 -8.48
C ASN A 160 -11.55 -11.70 -9.19
N ARG A 161 -11.74 -11.29 -10.43
CA ARG A 161 -12.90 -11.71 -11.23
C ARG A 161 -12.52 -12.73 -12.31
N GLY A 162 -11.29 -13.25 -12.24
CA GLY A 162 -10.68 -14.04 -13.31
C GLY A 162 -10.23 -13.19 -14.50
N PHE A 163 -9.53 -13.81 -15.41
CA PHE A 163 -9.03 -13.18 -16.65
C PHE A 163 -8.19 -11.91 -16.44
N GLY A 164 -7.54 -11.77 -15.27
CA GLY A 164 -6.74 -10.60 -14.91
C GLY A 164 -7.54 -9.31 -14.66
N MET A 165 -8.82 -9.45 -14.31
CA MET A 165 -9.73 -8.34 -14.00
C MET A 165 -10.09 -8.33 -12.52
N PHE A 166 -10.11 -7.14 -11.93
CA PHE A 166 -10.42 -6.96 -10.50
C PHE A 166 -11.56 -5.97 -10.28
N SER A 167 -12.34 -6.23 -9.22
CA SER A 167 -13.36 -5.31 -8.71
C SER A 167 -12.89 -4.72 -7.38
N GLU A 168 -12.77 -3.39 -7.29
CA GLU A 168 -12.41 -2.73 -6.04
C GLU A 168 -13.64 -2.63 -5.12
N ILE A 169 -13.60 -3.29 -3.96
CA ILE A 169 -14.74 -3.50 -3.07
C ILE A 169 -14.51 -3.02 -1.62
N ALA A 170 -13.42 -2.32 -1.29
CA ALA A 170 -13.09 -1.98 0.11
C ALA A 170 -14.22 -1.26 0.86
N HIS A 171 -14.99 -0.38 0.20
CA HIS A 171 -16.17 0.25 0.82
C HIS A 171 -17.30 -0.75 1.06
N TYR A 172 -17.55 -1.64 0.13
CA TYR A 172 -18.54 -2.69 0.30
C TYR A 172 -18.13 -3.63 1.42
N ALA A 173 -16.88 -4.03 1.45
CA ALA A 173 -16.32 -4.94 2.43
C ALA A 173 -16.21 -4.36 3.86
N GLY A 174 -16.22 -3.02 4.00
CA GLY A 174 -16.12 -2.37 5.32
C GLY A 174 -14.69 -2.02 5.76
N ILE A 175 -13.66 -2.25 4.91
CA ILE A 175 -12.25 -2.06 5.26
C ILE A 175 -11.57 -0.90 4.50
N ALA A 176 -12.34 0.06 4.03
CA ALA A 176 -11.80 1.19 3.24
C ALA A 176 -10.93 2.17 4.03
N ALA A 177 -10.85 2.04 5.36
CA ALA A 177 -10.05 2.90 6.23
C ALA A 177 -9.53 2.11 7.42
N SER A 178 -8.27 2.30 7.77
CA SER A 178 -7.58 1.64 8.88
C SER A 178 -6.58 2.55 9.60
N ASP A 179 -6.76 3.87 9.53
CA ASP A 179 -5.89 4.91 10.05
C ASP A 179 -4.58 5.09 9.22
N TRP A 180 -3.45 5.37 9.84
CA TRP A 180 -2.17 5.54 9.12
C TRP A 180 -1.48 4.18 9.03
N SER A 181 -1.80 3.44 8.00
CA SER A 181 -1.41 2.05 7.85
C SER A 181 -0.06 1.88 7.15
N TRP A 182 0.66 0.81 7.49
CA TRP A 182 1.97 0.49 6.92
C TRP A 182 2.02 -0.90 6.30
N CYS A 183 1.63 -1.91 7.06
CA CYS A 183 1.66 -3.29 6.62
C CYS A 183 0.29 -3.91 6.79
N SER A 184 -0.09 -4.79 5.88
CA SER A 184 -1.27 -5.65 6.00
C SER A 184 -0.85 -7.11 5.84
N VAL A 185 -1.52 -7.99 6.57
CA VAL A 185 -1.36 -9.44 6.45
C VAL A 185 -2.74 -10.07 6.47
N PHE A 186 -2.99 -11.00 5.56
CA PHE A 186 -4.10 -11.91 5.62
C PHE A 186 -3.71 -13.15 6.46
N MET A 187 -4.56 -13.49 7.40
CA MET A 187 -4.36 -14.64 8.29
C MET A 187 -5.72 -15.08 8.85
N ASP A 188 -5.97 -16.36 8.90
CA ASP A 188 -7.14 -16.93 9.60
C ASP A 188 -6.87 -16.89 11.12
N VAL A 189 -7.25 -15.78 11.77
CA VAL A 189 -6.91 -15.49 13.17
C VAL A 189 -7.74 -16.34 14.13
N ASP A 190 -9.01 -16.58 13.83
CA ASP A 190 -9.92 -17.33 14.71
C ASP A 190 -10.17 -18.77 14.24
N LEU A 191 -9.41 -19.21 13.24
CA LEU A 191 -9.40 -20.59 12.70
C LEU A 191 -10.78 -21.03 12.19
N ASP A 192 -11.58 -20.07 11.69
CA ASP A 192 -12.89 -20.36 11.10
C ASP A 192 -12.77 -20.76 9.62
N GLY A 193 -11.56 -20.64 9.10
CA GLY A 193 -11.18 -21.01 7.76
C GLY A 193 -11.39 -19.89 6.75
N LEU A 194 -11.67 -18.66 7.13
CA LEU A 194 -11.70 -17.47 6.28
C LEU A 194 -10.50 -16.58 6.62
N GLU A 195 -9.87 -16.01 5.61
CA GLU A 195 -8.74 -15.10 5.81
C GLU A 195 -9.21 -13.76 6.37
N ASP A 196 -8.76 -13.43 7.57
CA ASP A 196 -8.92 -12.14 8.22
C ASP A 196 -7.85 -11.16 7.80
N VAL A 197 -7.90 -9.92 8.29
CA VAL A 197 -6.92 -8.88 7.98
C VAL A 197 -6.34 -8.28 9.24
N LEU A 198 -5.02 -8.28 9.38
CA LEU A 198 -4.29 -7.51 10.37
C LEU A 198 -3.59 -6.33 9.69
N VAL A 199 -3.59 -5.15 10.34
CA VAL A 199 -2.99 -3.92 9.79
C VAL A 199 -2.23 -3.17 10.88
N THR A 200 -0.96 -2.89 10.63
CA THR A 200 -0.13 -2.07 11.52
C THR A 200 -0.30 -0.58 11.23
N ASN A 201 -0.36 0.23 12.28
CA ASN A 201 -0.71 1.64 12.23
C ASN A 201 0.24 2.54 13.02
N GLY A 202 0.21 3.83 12.69
CA GLY A 202 0.89 4.88 13.43
C GLY A 202 1.90 5.66 12.62
N VAL A 203 2.25 6.86 13.08
CA VAL A 203 3.32 7.67 12.47
C VAL A 203 4.00 8.53 13.51
N GLU A 204 5.32 8.55 13.49
CA GLU A 204 6.12 9.34 14.45
C GLU A 204 5.85 10.85 14.34
N ARG A 205 5.56 11.34 13.12
CA ARG A 205 5.29 12.75 12.86
C ARG A 205 4.15 12.91 11.87
N ASN A 206 3.00 13.31 12.38
CA ASN A 206 1.81 13.53 11.56
C ASN A 206 1.98 14.73 10.61
N ALA A 207 2.82 14.55 9.60
CA ALA A 207 3.13 15.56 8.58
C ALA A 207 1.91 15.99 7.72
N ARG A 208 0.76 15.37 7.94
CA ARG A 208 -0.51 15.69 7.27
C ARG A 208 -1.47 16.52 8.10
N HIS A 209 -1.11 16.88 9.33
CA HIS A 209 -1.95 17.72 10.16
C HIS A 209 -2.08 19.13 9.57
N LEU A 210 -3.22 19.43 8.97
CA LEU A 210 -3.44 20.63 8.15
C LEU A 210 -3.16 21.94 8.90
N ASP A 211 -3.63 22.06 10.14
CA ASP A 211 -3.42 23.28 10.94
C ASP A 211 -1.92 23.52 11.20
N THR A 212 -1.16 22.47 11.47
CA THR A 212 0.30 22.54 11.64
C THR A 212 0.98 22.93 10.31
N ILE A 213 0.56 22.36 9.20
CA ILE A 213 1.08 22.72 7.86
C ILE A 213 0.81 24.20 7.57
N ILE A 214 -0.40 24.69 7.83
CA ILE A 214 -0.78 26.10 7.61
C ILE A 214 0.08 27.02 8.51
N SER A 215 0.25 26.68 9.79
CA SER A 215 1.07 27.44 10.72
C SER A 215 2.53 27.54 10.25
N LEU A 216 3.14 26.39 9.87
CA LEU A 216 4.50 26.36 9.34
C LEU A 216 4.66 27.13 8.04
N ARG A 217 3.65 27.07 7.16
CA ARG A 217 3.66 27.85 5.91
C ARG A 217 3.66 29.36 6.20
N LYS A 218 2.79 29.83 7.07
CA LYS A 218 2.76 31.24 7.52
C LYS A 218 4.09 31.69 8.11
N GLN A 219 4.71 30.83 8.94
CA GLN A 219 6.01 31.12 9.52
C GLN A 219 7.12 31.22 8.46
N ARG A 220 7.11 30.39 7.44
CA ARG A 220 8.04 30.45 6.31
C ARG A 220 7.83 31.66 5.41
N GLU A 221 6.60 32.12 5.25
CA GLU A 221 6.27 33.34 4.51
C GLU A 221 6.69 34.63 5.24
N SER A 222 6.75 34.58 6.58
CA SER A 222 7.12 35.74 7.42
C SER A 222 8.63 35.86 7.68
N LYS A 223 9.42 34.81 7.38
CA LYS A 223 10.86 34.75 7.67
C LYS A 223 11.59 33.88 6.66
N ASP A 224 12.70 34.36 6.12
CA ASP A 224 13.62 33.53 5.36
C ASP A 224 14.25 32.48 6.28
N MET A 225 13.86 31.22 6.06
CA MET A 225 14.33 30.09 6.86
C MET A 225 15.42 29.32 6.11
N THR A 226 16.49 29.00 6.82
CA THR A 226 17.53 28.08 6.34
C THR A 226 17.00 26.65 6.21
N LYS A 227 17.65 25.82 5.41
CA LYS A 227 17.30 24.37 5.31
C LYS A 227 17.25 23.69 6.67
N ARG A 228 18.19 24.02 7.56
CA ARG A 228 18.25 23.48 8.93
C ARG A 228 17.03 23.88 9.77
N GLU A 229 16.62 25.16 9.71
CA GLU A 229 15.43 25.65 10.43
C GLU A 229 14.15 24.98 9.90
N ILE A 230 14.05 24.77 8.59
CA ILE A 230 12.92 24.05 7.96
C ILE A 230 12.85 22.61 8.47
N LEU A 231 13.97 21.91 8.57
CA LEU A 231 14.03 20.56 9.11
C LEU A 231 13.67 20.52 10.60
N LEU A 232 14.18 21.46 11.38
CA LEU A 232 13.86 21.57 12.81
C LEU A 232 12.39 21.91 13.04
N ALA A 233 11.80 22.75 12.19
CA ALA A 233 10.39 23.11 12.27
C ALA A 233 9.46 21.88 12.09
N ARG A 234 9.91 20.82 11.42
CA ARG A 234 9.14 19.56 11.32
C ARG A 234 8.94 18.86 12.67
N ARG A 235 9.74 19.19 13.69
CA ARG A 235 9.57 18.65 15.04
C ARG A 235 8.30 19.11 15.76
N VAL A 236 7.62 20.14 15.23
CA VAL A 236 6.33 20.59 15.76
C VAL A 236 5.20 19.60 15.48
N PHE A 237 5.35 18.74 14.47
CA PHE A 237 4.40 17.67 14.22
C PHE A 237 4.44 16.64 15.36
N SER A 238 3.30 16.41 15.99
CA SER A 238 3.15 15.37 17.02
C SER A 238 3.20 13.98 16.41
N ALA A 239 3.54 13.01 17.22
CA ALA A 239 3.28 11.62 16.89
C ALA A 239 1.77 11.37 16.79
N GLN A 240 1.40 10.45 15.97
CA GLN A 240 0.06 9.88 15.91
C GLN A 240 0.19 8.38 16.23
N GLU A 241 0.14 8.08 17.51
CA GLU A 241 0.05 6.71 18.02
C GLU A 241 -1.39 6.25 17.84
N THR A 242 -1.60 5.32 16.94
CA THR A 242 -2.91 4.75 16.65
C THR A 242 -2.91 3.27 16.94
N ALA A 243 -4.04 2.76 17.37
CA ALA A 243 -4.23 1.32 17.51
C ALA A 243 -3.98 0.64 16.16
N ASN A 244 -3.35 -0.52 16.21
CA ASN A 244 -3.38 -1.43 15.07
C ASN A 244 -4.84 -1.80 14.78
N ALA A 245 -5.14 -2.21 13.55
CA ALA A 245 -6.48 -2.61 13.16
C ALA A 245 -6.50 -4.10 12.80
N ALA A 246 -7.58 -4.76 13.15
CA ALA A 246 -7.85 -6.12 12.72
C ALA A 246 -9.30 -6.21 12.24
N PHE A 247 -9.51 -6.95 11.17
CA PHE A 247 -10.82 -7.10 10.55
C PHE A 247 -11.13 -8.57 10.36
N ARG A 248 -12.13 -9.08 11.10
CA ARG A 248 -12.66 -10.43 10.94
C ARG A 248 -13.44 -10.54 9.64
N ASN A 249 -13.15 -11.56 8.86
CA ASN A 249 -13.93 -11.94 7.69
C ASN A 249 -15.24 -12.64 8.12
N LEU A 250 -16.36 -12.03 7.81
CA LEU A 250 -17.69 -12.57 8.15
C LEU A 250 -18.27 -13.47 7.04
N GLY A 251 -17.49 -13.73 6.01
CA GLY A 251 -18.01 -14.30 4.77
C GLY A 251 -18.81 -13.29 3.94
N GLY A 252 -19.17 -13.67 2.70
CA GLY A 252 -19.94 -12.81 1.82
C GLY A 252 -19.26 -11.47 1.48
N LEU A 253 -17.93 -11.43 1.49
CA LEU A 253 -17.11 -10.24 1.22
C LEU A 253 -17.34 -9.10 2.23
N ARG A 254 -17.57 -9.44 3.49
CA ARG A 254 -17.80 -8.48 4.58
C ARG A 254 -16.80 -8.70 5.70
N PHE A 255 -16.28 -7.61 6.21
CA PHE A 255 -15.35 -7.61 7.33
C PHE A 255 -15.89 -6.75 8.47
N ALA A 256 -15.59 -7.15 9.71
CA ALA A 256 -15.90 -6.41 10.93
C ALA A 256 -14.61 -6.11 11.69
N GLU A 257 -14.52 -4.91 12.27
CA GLU A 257 -13.41 -4.53 13.14
C GLU A 257 -13.40 -5.42 14.38
N SER A 258 -12.28 -6.04 14.71
CA SER A 258 -12.09 -7.01 15.81
C SER A 258 -10.77 -6.85 16.56
N ALA A 259 -10.01 -5.77 16.35
CA ALA A 259 -8.70 -5.61 16.98
C ALA A 259 -8.74 -5.66 18.51
N ALA A 260 -9.73 -5.03 19.14
CA ALA A 260 -9.88 -5.05 20.59
C ALA A 260 -10.28 -6.43 21.12
N GLU A 261 -11.05 -7.21 20.37
CA GLU A 261 -11.43 -8.58 20.72
C GLU A 261 -10.22 -9.51 20.70
N TRP A 262 -9.32 -9.32 19.76
CA TRP A 262 -8.12 -10.15 19.55
C TRP A 262 -6.88 -9.62 20.30
N GLY A 263 -6.99 -8.50 21.06
CA GLY A 263 -5.85 -7.90 21.75
C GLY A 263 -4.79 -7.29 20.82
N PHE A 264 -5.18 -6.93 19.61
CA PHE A 264 -4.32 -6.34 18.59
C PHE A 264 -4.42 -4.80 18.52
N ASP A 265 -5.11 -4.16 19.47
CA ASP A 265 -5.44 -2.73 19.48
C ASP A 265 -4.43 -1.87 20.27
N GLU A 266 -3.22 -2.35 20.50
CA GLU A 266 -2.18 -1.58 21.18
C GLU A 266 -1.81 -0.34 20.37
N LYS A 267 -1.63 0.78 21.10
CA LYS A 267 -1.34 2.09 20.49
C LYS A 267 0.15 2.35 20.50
N ASP A 268 0.73 2.33 19.32
CA ASP A 268 2.12 2.75 19.10
C ASP A 268 2.29 3.26 17.65
N VAL A 269 3.52 3.35 17.23
CA VAL A 269 3.91 3.53 15.83
C VAL A 269 4.45 2.19 15.33
N SER A 270 3.56 1.37 14.83
CA SER A 270 3.83 0.03 14.33
C SER A 270 4.04 0.07 12.82
N HIS A 271 5.08 -0.62 12.32
CA HIS A 271 5.40 -0.62 10.89
C HIS A 271 5.29 -2.01 10.27
N GLY A 272 6.39 -2.77 10.30
CA GLY A 272 6.45 -4.11 9.73
C GLY A 272 5.77 -5.15 10.60
N MET A 273 5.30 -6.21 10.00
CA MET A 273 4.68 -7.35 10.65
C MET A 273 5.12 -8.63 9.93
N ALA A 274 5.32 -9.69 10.69
CA ALA A 274 5.62 -11.01 10.18
C ALA A 274 4.88 -12.06 10.98
N CYS A 275 4.47 -13.13 10.31
CA CYS A 275 3.76 -14.25 10.91
C CYS A 275 4.62 -15.52 10.85
N GLY A 276 4.47 -16.36 11.84
CA GLY A 276 5.12 -17.67 11.91
C GLY A 276 4.67 -18.43 13.15
N ASP A 277 4.65 -19.75 13.08
CA ASP A 277 4.44 -20.62 14.23
C ASP A 277 5.73 -20.64 15.06
N LEU A 278 5.78 -19.87 16.15
CA LEU A 278 7.00 -19.68 16.95
C LEU A 278 7.14 -20.67 18.09
N ASP A 279 6.04 -21.22 18.56
CA ASP A 279 6.04 -22.18 19.67
C ASP A 279 5.75 -23.64 19.24
N GLY A 280 5.39 -23.84 17.97
CA GLY A 280 5.20 -25.15 17.36
C GLY A 280 3.85 -25.79 17.70
N ASP A 281 2.83 -24.99 18.01
CA ASP A 281 1.50 -25.47 18.35
C ASP A 281 0.55 -25.60 17.14
N GLY A 282 0.97 -25.09 15.98
CA GLY A 282 0.26 -25.18 14.71
C GLY A 282 -0.50 -23.92 14.33
N ASP A 283 -0.57 -22.92 15.22
CA ASP A 283 -1.15 -21.61 14.97
C ASP A 283 -0.08 -20.62 14.49
N LEU A 284 -0.48 -19.53 13.85
CA LEU A 284 0.46 -18.49 13.47
C LEU A 284 0.52 -17.39 14.51
N ASP A 285 1.72 -17.17 15.05
CA ASP A 285 2.04 -16.00 15.86
C ASP A 285 2.34 -14.78 15.00
N VAL A 286 2.20 -13.59 15.58
CA VAL A 286 2.45 -12.33 14.91
C VAL A 286 3.50 -11.52 15.66
N VAL A 287 4.57 -11.14 14.97
CA VAL A 287 5.58 -10.20 15.48
C VAL A 287 5.41 -8.85 14.80
N VAL A 288 5.23 -7.80 15.59
CA VAL A 288 5.05 -6.42 15.12
C VAL A 288 6.27 -5.58 15.49
N ASN A 289 6.85 -4.90 14.50
CA ASN A 289 7.94 -3.95 14.72
C ASN A 289 7.38 -2.61 15.18
N ASN A 290 7.65 -2.24 16.43
CA ASN A 290 7.23 -0.99 17.04
C ASN A 290 8.39 0.02 17.16
N LEU A 291 8.11 1.31 17.00
CA LEU A 291 9.13 2.36 17.07
C LEU A 291 9.53 2.70 18.51
N ARG A 292 8.60 2.59 19.47
CA ARG A 292 8.77 3.09 20.84
C ARG A 292 8.51 2.05 21.92
N ALA A 293 7.79 1.00 21.62
CA ALA A 293 7.56 -0.15 22.49
C ALA A 293 8.41 -1.35 22.05
N PRO A 294 8.60 -2.35 22.90
CA PRO A 294 9.12 -3.65 22.48
C PRO A 294 8.29 -4.27 21.36
N ALA A 295 8.94 -5.09 20.56
CA ALA A 295 8.26 -5.90 19.55
C ALA A 295 7.44 -7.00 20.20
#